data_b0a9a7ca55af37132a127b4170d34481
#
_entry.id   b0a9a7ca55af37132a127b4170d34481
#
_cell.length_a   1.000
_cell.length_b   1.000
_cell.length_c   1.000
_cell.angle_alpha   90.00
_cell.angle_beta   90.00
_cell.angle_gamma   90.00
#
_symmetry.space_group_name_H-M   'P 1'
#
loop_
_entity.id
_entity.type
_entity.pdbx_description
1 polymer ?
#
loop_
_entity_poly.entity_id
_entity_poly.type
_entity_poly.pdbx_seq_one_letter_code
_entity_poly.pdbx_strand_id
1 'polypeptide(L)'
;MAGMTLDQLRVFLAVAEHLHFSRAAEELYITQPAVSAAIQCLEAEYGVKLFHRIGRRIEITDAGKLLQVETKKILDQVALTERGLRELNDLQRGELNLGCSLTIGNYWLPDKLSKFKQQYPGISVNCTLANAEEICAGTATGTFDLGLVTGDIKASLKGTLEEEVVGSERLLIVVGQSHPWFERAEVSLTEIVKTDWVMREAGSGVQQMLEQALQSWGINPHELNVTLVLNSSEMVKAVVESGTGAAAIPELMVKKELQLSTLRSIKIIDSQPSSNVCFEIIKPVLKLKHRQRFQTGITKAFEQILT
;
A
#
# COMPACT_ATOMS: atom_id res chain seq x y z
N MET A 1 1.17 3.56 43.20
CA MET A 1 1.28 4.51 42.08
C MET A 1 0.27 4.07 41.03
N ALA A 2 -0.74 4.90 40.75
CA ALA A 2 -1.68 4.62 39.66
C ALA A 2 -0.95 4.98 38.35
N GLY A 3 -0.63 4.00 37.54
CA GLY A 3 0.01 4.25 36.25
C GLY A 3 -0.94 4.89 35.23
N MET A 4 -0.41 5.32 34.11
CA MET A 4 -1.13 5.88 32.97
C MET A 4 -2.34 5.00 32.55
N THR A 5 -3.51 5.58 32.40
CA THR A 5 -4.72 4.88 31.99
C THR A 5 -5.02 5.04 30.50
N LEU A 6 -5.77 4.08 29.91
CA LEU A 6 -6.19 4.20 28.51
C LEU A 6 -7.07 5.43 28.25
N ASP A 7 -7.90 5.83 29.22
CA ASP A 7 -8.72 7.04 29.09
C ASP A 7 -7.89 8.31 29.07
N GLN A 8 -6.84 8.38 29.91
CA GLN A 8 -5.89 9.49 29.85
C GLN A 8 -5.15 9.55 28.51
N LEU A 9 -4.80 8.40 27.93
CA LEU A 9 -4.18 8.33 26.61
C LEU A 9 -5.13 8.81 25.50
N ARG A 10 -6.41 8.43 25.56
CA ARG A 10 -7.44 8.92 24.61
C ARG A 10 -7.60 10.44 24.71
N VAL A 11 -7.70 10.94 25.93
CA VAL A 11 -7.80 12.40 26.15
C VAL A 11 -6.56 13.13 25.64
N PHE A 12 -5.37 12.61 25.92
CA PHE A 12 -4.13 13.19 25.44
C PHE A 12 -4.08 13.22 23.91
N LEU A 13 -4.44 12.11 23.25
CA LEU A 13 -4.41 12.00 21.79
C LEU A 13 -5.36 13.00 21.13
N ALA A 14 -6.59 13.12 21.62
CA ALA A 14 -7.56 14.09 21.11
C ALA A 14 -7.06 15.56 21.28
N VAL A 15 -6.42 15.89 22.42
CA VAL A 15 -5.82 17.22 22.59
C VAL A 15 -4.66 17.44 21.63
N ALA A 16 -3.84 16.42 21.37
CA ALA A 16 -2.70 16.49 20.45
C ALA A 16 -3.13 16.64 18.97
N GLU A 17 -4.26 16.07 18.59
CA GLU A 17 -4.82 16.18 17.24
C GLU A 17 -5.50 17.52 16.98
N HIS A 18 -6.27 18.01 17.94
CA HIS A 18 -6.98 19.29 17.79
C HIS A 18 -6.15 20.51 18.18
N LEU A 19 -5.10 20.34 18.98
CA LEU A 19 -4.36 21.41 19.66
C LEU A 19 -5.32 22.40 20.37
N HIS A 20 -6.44 21.86 20.90
CA HIS A 20 -7.51 22.64 21.51
C HIS A 20 -8.32 21.82 22.52
N PHE A 21 -8.27 22.19 23.80
CA PHE A 21 -8.91 21.42 24.88
C PHE A 21 -10.44 21.31 24.75
N SER A 22 -11.12 22.40 24.32
CA SER A 22 -12.58 22.35 24.18
C SER A 22 -13.02 21.45 23.02
N ARG A 23 -12.31 21.48 21.89
CA ARG A 23 -12.61 20.57 20.76
C ARG A 23 -12.37 19.10 21.12
N ALA A 24 -11.29 18.81 21.84
CA ALA A 24 -11.04 17.46 22.36
C ALA A 24 -12.15 17.01 23.33
N ALA A 25 -12.66 17.93 24.16
CA ALA A 25 -13.76 17.65 25.07
C ALA A 25 -15.07 17.33 24.32
N GLU A 26 -15.38 18.12 23.27
CA GLU A 26 -16.54 17.90 22.39
C GLU A 26 -16.47 16.53 21.69
N GLU A 27 -15.32 16.19 21.09
CA GLU A 27 -15.12 14.90 20.43
C GLU A 27 -15.31 13.71 21.37
N LEU A 28 -14.78 13.81 22.60
CA LEU A 28 -14.83 12.74 23.59
C LEU A 28 -16.11 12.74 24.42
N TYR A 29 -17.05 13.67 24.18
CA TYR A 29 -18.30 13.84 24.94
C TYR A 29 -18.09 13.99 26.45
N ILE A 30 -17.02 14.71 26.84
CA ILE A 30 -16.69 15.04 28.24
C ILE A 30 -16.53 16.54 28.43
N THR A 31 -16.38 17.00 29.67
CA THR A 31 -16.20 18.42 29.97
C THR A 31 -14.75 18.86 29.76
N GLN A 32 -14.56 20.11 29.32
CA GLN A 32 -13.20 20.67 29.17
C GLN A 32 -12.37 20.66 30.49
N PRO A 33 -12.93 20.90 31.68
CA PRO A 33 -12.20 20.70 32.94
C PRO A 33 -11.71 19.24 33.13
N ALA A 34 -12.48 18.25 32.73
CA ALA A 34 -12.05 16.84 32.80
C ALA A 34 -10.87 16.55 31.88
N VAL A 35 -10.90 17.08 30.65
CA VAL A 35 -9.75 17.01 29.72
C VAL A 35 -8.51 17.68 30.33
N SER A 36 -8.67 18.89 30.90
CA SER A 36 -7.57 19.62 31.53
C SER A 36 -6.98 18.86 32.70
N ALA A 37 -7.83 18.27 33.55
CA ALA A 37 -7.41 17.49 34.72
C ALA A 37 -6.65 16.22 34.30
N ALA A 38 -7.10 15.50 33.27
CA ALA A 38 -6.42 14.32 32.74
C ALA A 38 -5.01 14.64 32.23
N ILE A 39 -4.84 15.72 31.47
CA ILE A 39 -3.52 16.17 31.00
C ILE A 39 -2.63 16.58 32.16
N GLN A 40 -3.15 17.36 33.11
CA GLN A 40 -2.39 17.79 34.29
C GLN A 40 -1.93 16.58 35.13
N CYS A 41 -2.77 15.57 35.26
CA CYS A 41 -2.44 14.35 35.98
C CYS A 41 -1.26 13.63 35.32
N LEU A 42 -1.30 13.44 33.99
CA LEU A 42 -0.18 12.85 33.22
C LEU A 42 1.11 13.67 33.38
N GLU A 43 1.02 14.99 33.20
CA GLU A 43 2.18 15.88 33.35
C GLU A 43 2.78 15.83 34.76
N ALA A 44 1.93 15.76 35.79
CA ALA A 44 2.36 15.69 37.19
C ALA A 44 2.98 14.34 37.53
N GLU A 45 2.40 13.23 37.03
CA GLU A 45 2.89 11.88 37.31
C GLU A 45 4.30 11.64 36.73
N TYR A 46 4.57 12.15 35.52
CA TYR A 46 5.86 11.95 34.84
C TYR A 46 6.80 13.16 34.97
N GLY A 47 6.38 14.26 35.59
CA GLY A 47 7.20 15.45 35.80
C GLY A 47 7.59 16.18 34.51
N VAL A 48 6.84 16.00 33.43
CA VAL A 48 7.10 16.58 32.11
C VAL A 48 5.89 17.37 31.61
N LYS A 49 6.13 18.39 30.80
CA LYS A 49 5.06 19.09 30.09
C LYS A 49 4.83 18.44 28.75
N LEU A 50 3.55 18.12 28.46
CA LEU A 50 3.11 17.54 27.19
C LEU A 50 2.70 18.63 26.20
N PHE A 51 2.24 19.76 26.70
CA PHE A 51 1.84 20.92 25.90
C PHE A 51 2.41 22.22 26.47
N HIS A 52 2.81 23.14 25.59
CA HIS A 52 3.10 24.52 25.88
C HIS A 52 1.87 25.38 25.60
N ARG A 53 1.61 26.36 26.49
CA ARG A 53 0.60 27.40 26.25
C ARG A 53 1.32 28.69 25.83
N ILE A 54 1.12 29.09 24.58
CA ILE A 54 1.69 30.33 24.02
C ILE A 54 0.52 31.29 23.76
N GLY A 55 0.20 32.10 24.77
CA GLY A 55 -0.97 32.95 24.73
C GLY A 55 -2.27 32.15 24.69
N ARG A 56 -2.99 32.24 23.55
CA ARG A 56 -4.24 31.46 23.29
C ARG A 56 -4.00 30.19 22.51
N ARG A 57 -2.77 29.90 22.10
CA ARG A 57 -2.43 28.69 21.31
C ARG A 57 -1.80 27.63 22.20
N ILE A 58 -1.93 26.41 21.75
CA ILE A 58 -1.32 25.25 22.39
C ILE A 58 -0.40 24.58 21.36
N GLU A 59 0.80 24.25 21.80
CA GLU A 59 1.79 23.55 21.01
C GLU A 59 2.23 22.29 21.73
N ILE A 60 2.45 21.22 21.00
CA ILE A 60 2.91 19.95 21.55
C ILE A 60 4.42 20.03 21.82
N THR A 61 4.85 19.56 23.00
CA THR A 61 6.27 19.47 23.37
C THR A 61 6.93 18.25 22.73
N ASP A 62 8.25 18.13 22.85
CA ASP A 62 8.96 16.91 22.40
C ASP A 62 8.54 15.68 23.20
N ALA A 63 8.28 15.83 24.52
CA ALA A 63 7.68 14.77 25.34
C ALA A 63 6.27 14.42 24.86
N GLY A 64 5.46 15.42 24.46
CA GLY A 64 4.16 15.23 23.87
C GLY A 64 4.23 14.49 22.53
N LYS A 65 5.17 14.84 21.64
CA LYS A 65 5.35 14.11 20.35
C LYS A 65 5.72 12.65 20.57
N LEU A 66 6.63 12.37 21.50
CA LEU A 66 6.97 11.01 21.89
C LEU A 66 5.73 10.25 22.36
N LEU A 67 4.98 10.85 23.32
CA LEU A 67 3.78 10.23 23.85
C LEU A 67 2.71 10.06 22.77
N GLN A 68 2.57 10.96 21.82
CA GLN A 68 1.61 10.87 20.72
C GLN A 68 1.86 9.62 19.84
N VAL A 69 3.12 9.38 19.49
CA VAL A 69 3.50 8.21 18.69
C VAL A 69 3.21 6.92 19.45
N GLU A 70 3.61 6.84 20.72
CA GLU A 70 3.42 5.63 21.52
C GLU A 70 1.94 5.42 21.91
N THR A 71 1.20 6.49 22.16
CA THR A 71 -0.25 6.40 22.46
C THR A 71 -1.02 5.80 21.30
N LYS A 72 -0.74 6.20 20.05
CA LYS A 72 -1.38 5.59 18.87
C LYS A 72 -1.15 4.09 18.85
N LYS A 73 0.09 3.64 19.04
CA LYS A 73 0.43 2.20 19.07
C LYS A 73 -0.30 1.45 20.18
N ILE A 74 -0.36 2.02 21.39
CA ILE A 74 -1.03 1.40 22.53
C ILE A 74 -2.53 1.25 22.28
N LEU A 75 -3.20 2.33 21.84
CA LEU A 75 -4.63 2.33 21.57
C LEU A 75 -5.00 1.38 20.42
N ASP A 76 -4.17 1.35 19.36
CA ASP A 76 -4.31 0.39 18.27
C ASP A 76 -4.18 -1.06 18.77
N GLN A 77 -3.21 -1.34 19.66
CA GLN A 77 -3.03 -2.68 20.22
C GLN A 77 -4.22 -3.09 21.09
N VAL A 78 -4.79 -2.17 21.86
CA VAL A 78 -6.00 -2.41 22.66
C VAL A 78 -7.18 -2.75 21.74
N ALA A 79 -7.43 -1.94 20.71
CA ALA A 79 -8.50 -2.17 19.74
C ALA A 79 -8.37 -3.54 19.05
N LEU A 80 -7.14 -3.92 18.68
CA LEU A 80 -6.85 -5.25 18.11
C LEU A 80 -7.12 -6.39 19.08
N THR A 81 -6.74 -6.22 20.35
CA THR A 81 -6.97 -7.23 21.39
C THR A 81 -8.47 -7.42 21.64
N GLU A 82 -9.22 -6.32 21.75
CA GLU A 82 -10.68 -6.37 21.88
C GLU A 82 -11.35 -7.04 20.67
N ARG A 83 -10.87 -6.73 19.46
CA ARG A 83 -11.34 -7.37 18.23
C ARG A 83 -11.03 -8.87 18.24
N GLY A 84 -9.80 -9.26 18.56
CA GLY A 84 -9.39 -10.66 18.66
C GLY A 84 -10.20 -11.46 19.66
N LEU A 85 -10.52 -10.88 20.83
CA LEU A 85 -11.38 -11.53 21.84
C LEU A 85 -12.82 -11.73 21.34
N ARG A 86 -13.36 -10.77 20.59
CA ARG A 86 -14.70 -10.91 19.95
C ARG A 86 -14.71 -12.00 18.88
N GLU A 87 -13.65 -12.12 18.10
CA GLU A 87 -13.51 -13.12 17.04
C GLU A 87 -13.26 -14.55 17.54
N LEU A 88 -12.76 -14.73 18.77
CA LEU A 88 -12.63 -16.06 19.40
C LEU A 88 -13.98 -16.78 19.59
N ASN A 89 -15.07 -16.04 19.64
CA ASN A 89 -16.41 -16.62 19.86
C ASN A 89 -17.13 -17.07 18.60
N ASP A 90 -16.75 -16.63 17.41
CA ASP A 90 -17.19 -17.11 16.08
C ASP A 90 -16.74 -16.11 15.01
N LEU A 91 -16.10 -16.59 13.91
CA LEU A 91 -15.78 -15.80 12.71
C LEU A 91 -17.04 -15.33 11.92
N GLN A 92 -18.15 -15.10 12.65
CA GLN A 92 -19.44 -14.73 12.06
C GLN A 92 -19.57 -13.22 11.84
N ARG A 93 -18.83 -12.39 12.58
CA ARG A 93 -18.89 -10.92 12.48
C ARG A 93 -17.53 -10.31 12.75
N GLY A 94 -17.20 -9.28 12.01
CA GLY A 94 -15.97 -8.53 12.19
C GLY A 94 -15.61 -7.72 10.98
N GLU A 95 -14.40 -7.19 10.96
CA GLU A 95 -13.93 -6.29 9.93
C GLU A 95 -12.51 -6.67 9.50
N LEU A 96 -12.25 -6.62 8.19
CA LEU A 96 -10.95 -6.84 7.57
C LEU A 96 -10.60 -5.61 6.73
N ASN A 97 -9.53 -4.92 7.09
CA ASN A 97 -9.01 -3.75 6.35
C ASN A 97 -7.82 -4.17 5.50
N LEU A 98 -8.02 -4.18 4.20
CA LEU A 98 -7.02 -4.55 3.21
C LEU A 98 -6.47 -3.31 2.51
N GLY A 99 -5.16 -3.23 2.36
CA GLY A 99 -4.49 -2.32 1.45
C GLY A 99 -3.99 -3.10 0.23
N CYS A 100 -4.28 -2.64 -0.98
CA CYS A 100 -3.87 -3.34 -2.19
C CYS A 100 -3.30 -2.37 -3.22
N SER A 101 -2.20 -2.76 -3.86
CA SER A 101 -1.76 -2.04 -5.05
C SER A 101 -2.81 -2.15 -6.16
N LEU A 102 -2.91 -1.10 -6.99
CA LEU A 102 -3.99 -0.93 -7.97
C LEU A 102 -4.22 -2.17 -8.85
N THR A 103 -3.16 -2.75 -9.38
CA THR A 103 -3.27 -3.94 -10.23
C THR A 103 -3.76 -5.16 -9.47
N ILE A 104 -3.17 -5.41 -8.29
CA ILE A 104 -3.55 -6.54 -7.45
C ILE A 104 -5.01 -6.43 -7.03
N GLY A 105 -5.43 -5.25 -6.57
CA GLY A 105 -6.80 -5.03 -6.12
C GLY A 105 -7.85 -5.13 -7.22
N ASN A 106 -7.52 -4.69 -8.44
CA ASN A 106 -8.49 -4.70 -9.55
C ASN A 106 -8.56 -6.06 -10.29
N TYR A 107 -7.46 -6.82 -10.38
CA TYR A 107 -7.38 -7.96 -11.30
C TYR A 107 -7.07 -9.30 -10.64
N TRP A 108 -6.41 -9.33 -9.49
CA TRP A 108 -6.02 -10.58 -8.83
C TRP A 108 -6.87 -10.88 -7.59
N LEU A 109 -7.24 -9.85 -6.84
CA LEU A 109 -7.94 -9.97 -5.56
C LEU A 109 -9.46 -10.27 -5.67
N PRO A 110 -10.23 -9.83 -6.69
CA PRO A 110 -11.68 -9.94 -6.71
C PRO A 110 -12.22 -11.35 -6.51
N ASP A 111 -11.64 -12.34 -7.18
CA ASP A 111 -12.06 -13.75 -7.03
C ASP A 111 -11.83 -14.28 -5.61
N LYS A 112 -10.74 -13.84 -4.97
CA LYS A 112 -10.39 -14.21 -3.60
C LYS A 112 -11.34 -13.56 -2.59
N LEU A 113 -11.70 -12.28 -2.81
CA LEU A 113 -12.71 -11.59 -2.01
C LEU A 113 -14.08 -12.26 -2.15
N SER A 114 -14.45 -12.66 -3.36
CA SER A 114 -15.71 -13.38 -3.59
C SER A 114 -15.78 -14.68 -2.82
N LYS A 115 -14.72 -15.49 -2.87
CA LYS A 115 -14.60 -16.73 -2.10
C LYS A 115 -14.66 -16.48 -0.60
N PHE A 116 -13.95 -15.46 -0.11
CA PHE A 116 -13.95 -15.09 1.29
C PHE A 116 -15.35 -14.69 1.77
N LYS A 117 -16.05 -13.85 1.01
CA LYS A 117 -17.41 -13.42 1.34
C LYS A 117 -18.45 -14.54 1.29
N GLN A 118 -18.28 -15.54 0.43
CA GLN A 118 -19.12 -16.74 0.41
C GLN A 118 -18.91 -17.58 1.68
N GLN A 119 -17.67 -17.70 2.14
CA GLN A 119 -17.34 -18.49 3.33
C GLN A 119 -17.64 -17.75 4.64
N TYR A 120 -17.47 -16.41 4.65
CA TYR A 120 -17.62 -15.55 5.82
C TYR A 120 -18.56 -14.37 5.53
N PRO A 121 -19.87 -14.60 5.32
CA PRO A 121 -20.79 -13.56 4.85
C PRO A 121 -20.96 -12.39 5.84
N GLY A 122 -20.81 -12.64 7.12
CA GLY A 122 -20.96 -11.64 8.20
C GLY A 122 -19.74 -10.75 8.42
N ILE A 123 -18.59 -11.03 7.76
CA ILE A 123 -17.38 -10.20 7.87
C ILE A 123 -17.44 -9.04 6.89
N SER A 124 -17.30 -7.81 7.38
CA SER A 124 -17.09 -6.63 6.54
C SER A 124 -15.66 -6.59 6.01
N VAL A 125 -15.50 -6.30 4.72
CA VAL A 125 -14.18 -6.15 4.10
C VAL A 125 -14.07 -4.76 3.49
N ASN A 126 -13.14 -3.98 4.00
CA ASN A 126 -12.75 -2.69 3.45
C ASN A 126 -11.45 -2.87 2.66
N CYS A 127 -11.48 -2.57 1.37
CA CYS A 127 -10.30 -2.66 0.51
C CYS A 127 -9.94 -1.27 -0.02
N THR A 128 -8.77 -0.78 0.36
CA THR A 128 -8.21 0.49 -0.12
C THR A 128 -7.21 0.21 -1.23
N LEU A 129 -7.38 0.90 -2.35
CA LEU A 129 -6.46 0.86 -3.48
C LEU A 129 -5.55 2.09 -3.45
N ALA A 130 -4.24 1.86 -3.50
CA ALA A 130 -3.24 2.92 -3.55
C ALA A 130 -1.97 2.43 -4.26
N ASN A 131 -0.92 3.24 -4.36
CA ASN A 131 0.34 2.75 -4.87
C ASN A 131 1.05 1.83 -3.85
N ALA A 132 2.05 1.06 -4.30
CA ALA A 132 2.71 0.08 -3.46
C ALA A 132 3.39 0.70 -2.23
N GLU A 133 3.96 1.90 -2.37
CA GLU A 133 4.61 2.61 -1.27
C GLU A 133 3.61 3.02 -0.17
N GLU A 134 2.46 3.55 -0.55
CA GLU A 134 1.38 3.93 0.38
C GLU A 134 0.81 2.71 1.10
N ILE A 135 0.63 1.58 0.39
CA ILE A 135 0.17 0.33 1.01
C ILE A 135 1.19 -0.19 2.01
N CYS A 136 2.49 -0.18 1.68
CA CYS A 136 3.55 -0.56 2.61
C CYS A 136 3.53 0.33 3.88
N ALA A 137 3.43 1.65 3.71
CA ALA A 137 3.37 2.59 4.82
C ALA A 137 2.12 2.37 5.70
N GLY A 138 0.94 2.23 5.09
CA GLY A 138 -0.32 1.97 5.80
C GLY A 138 -0.33 0.63 6.55
N THR A 139 0.30 -0.41 5.99
CA THR A 139 0.46 -1.69 6.68
C THR A 139 1.44 -1.58 7.86
N ALA A 140 2.53 -0.82 7.69
CA ALA A 140 3.52 -0.59 8.74
C ALA A 140 2.96 0.27 9.89
N THR A 141 2.04 1.17 9.62
CA THR A 141 1.35 1.98 10.66
C THR A 141 0.13 1.30 11.24
N GLY A 142 -0.31 0.16 10.66
CA GLY A 142 -1.48 -0.58 11.12
C GLY A 142 -2.82 -0.07 10.60
N THR A 143 -2.83 0.83 9.63
CA THR A 143 -4.05 1.26 8.92
C THR A 143 -4.68 0.08 8.19
N PHE A 144 -3.87 -0.84 7.65
CA PHE A 144 -4.31 -2.09 7.04
C PHE A 144 -3.93 -3.28 7.90
N ASP A 145 -4.81 -4.27 7.98
CA ASP A 145 -4.52 -5.56 8.63
C ASP A 145 -3.56 -6.39 7.75
N LEU A 146 -3.74 -6.31 6.44
CA LEU A 146 -2.88 -6.90 5.43
C LEU A 146 -2.66 -5.93 4.27
N GLY A 147 -1.44 -5.92 3.72
CA GLY A 147 -1.08 -5.24 2.48
C GLY A 147 -0.79 -6.25 1.37
N LEU A 148 -1.24 -5.98 0.14
CA LEU A 148 -0.96 -6.80 -1.05
C LEU A 148 -0.31 -5.91 -2.11
N VAL A 149 0.94 -6.19 -2.44
CA VAL A 149 1.73 -5.37 -3.36
C VAL A 149 2.57 -6.23 -4.31
N THR A 150 3.02 -5.63 -5.41
CA THR A 150 4.13 -6.11 -6.23
C THR A 150 5.31 -5.15 -6.11
N GLY A 151 6.51 -5.63 -6.32
CA GLY A 151 7.75 -4.87 -6.18
C GLY A 151 8.43 -5.08 -4.82
N ASP A 152 9.49 -4.33 -4.58
CA ASP A 152 10.30 -4.46 -3.37
C ASP A 152 9.84 -3.50 -2.27
N ILE A 153 9.96 -3.94 -1.02
CA ILE A 153 9.69 -3.10 0.14
C ILE A 153 10.93 -2.24 0.44
N LYS A 154 10.70 -0.97 0.74
CA LYS A 154 11.79 -0.06 1.17
C LYS A 154 12.54 -0.64 2.37
N ALA A 155 13.87 -0.54 2.35
CA ALA A 155 14.74 -1.06 3.41
C ALA A 155 14.36 -0.56 4.81
N SER A 156 13.85 0.68 4.93
CA SER A 156 13.37 1.26 6.18
C SER A 156 12.16 0.54 6.80
N LEU A 157 11.38 -0.20 6.01
CA LEU A 157 10.18 -0.91 6.45
C LEU A 157 10.41 -2.42 6.68
N LYS A 158 11.54 -2.98 6.21
CA LYS A 158 11.86 -4.42 6.34
C LYS A 158 11.91 -4.92 7.78
N GLY A 159 12.23 -4.05 8.74
CA GLY A 159 12.21 -4.39 10.18
C GLY A 159 10.80 -4.43 10.78
N THR A 160 9.85 -3.71 10.19
CA THR A 160 8.47 -3.55 10.68
C THR A 160 7.50 -4.52 10.01
N LEU A 161 7.70 -4.80 8.73
CA LEU A 161 6.85 -5.67 7.94
C LEU A 161 7.41 -7.09 7.84
N GLU A 162 6.52 -8.05 7.80
CA GLU A 162 6.76 -9.44 7.40
C GLU A 162 6.20 -9.62 6.00
N GLU A 163 7.00 -10.25 5.13
CA GLU A 163 6.72 -10.47 3.72
C GLU A 163 6.48 -11.95 3.47
N GLU A 164 5.44 -12.27 2.70
CA GLU A 164 5.18 -13.62 2.21
C GLU A 164 4.76 -13.57 0.75
N VAL A 165 5.34 -14.46 -0.07
CA VAL A 165 4.98 -14.58 -1.49
C VAL A 165 3.68 -15.36 -1.61
N VAL A 166 2.65 -14.74 -2.22
CA VAL A 166 1.32 -15.35 -2.44
C VAL A 166 0.96 -15.49 -3.91
N GLY A 167 1.86 -15.15 -4.80
CA GLY A 167 1.68 -15.26 -6.24
C GLY A 167 2.82 -14.63 -7.01
N SER A 168 2.65 -14.52 -8.32
CA SER A 168 3.58 -13.81 -9.20
C SER A 168 2.81 -12.94 -10.19
N GLU A 169 3.42 -11.83 -10.58
CA GLU A 169 2.93 -10.92 -11.61
C GLU A 169 3.96 -10.81 -12.74
N ARG A 170 3.49 -10.88 -13.97
CA ARG A 170 4.29 -10.71 -15.18
C ARG A 170 3.94 -9.38 -15.83
N LEU A 171 4.95 -8.60 -16.18
CA LEU A 171 4.78 -7.40 -16.99
C LEU A 171 5.05 -7.73 -18.47
N LEU A 172 4.19 -7.20 -19.31
CA LEU A 172 4.36 -7.22 -20.75
C LEU A 172 4.69 -5.80 -21.24
N ILE A 173 5.60 -5.68 -22.17
CA ILE A 173 5.74 -4.46 -22.94
C ILE A 173 4.66 -4.49 -24.01
N VAL A 174 3.79 -3.49 -24.00
CA VAL A 174 2.64 -3.41 -24.91
C VAL A 174 2.60 -2.12 -25.69
N VAL A 175 1.99 -2.18 -26.86
CA VAL A 175 1.77 -1.07 -27.78
C VAL A 175 0.38 -1.13 -28.40
N GLY A 176 -0.18 0.02 -28.75
CA GLY A 176 -1.44 0.13 -29.49
C GLY A 176 -1.27 0.01 -31.00
N GLN A 177 -2.41 -0.11 -31.72
CA GLN A 177 -2.45 -0.40 -33.16
C GLN A 177 -1.69 0.59 -34.04
N SER A 178 -1.60 1.87 -33.68
CA SER A 178 -0.88 2.88 -34.47
C SER A 178 0.63 2.97 -34.19
N HIS A 179 1.13 2.18 -33.22
CA HIS A 179 2.55 2.18 -32.87
C HIS A 179 3.38 1.40 -33.91
N PRO A 180 4.61 1.86 -34.29
CA PRO A 180 5.47 1.20 -35.30
C PRO A 180 5.81 -0.26 -34.95
N TRP A 181 5.73 -0.65 -33.68
CA TRP A 181 5.98 -2.02 -33.25
C TRP A 181 4.76 -2.95 -33.34
N PHE A 182 3.57 -2.41 -33.64
CA PHE A 182 2.34 -3.21 -33.53
C PHE A 182 2.37 -4.47 -34.42
N GLU A 183 2.93 -4.38 -35.64
CA GLU A 183 3.06 -5.53 -36.55
C GLU A 183 4.29 -6.41 -36.25
N ARG A 184 5.07 -6.06 -35.25
CA ARG A 184 6.30 -6.77 -34.88
C ARG A 184 6.03 -7.72 -33.73
N ALA A 185 6.72 -8.87 -33.72
CA ALA A 185 6.68 -9.80 -32.60
C ALA A 185 7.74 -9.47 -31.53
N GLU A 186 8.85 -8.86 -31.95
CA GLU A 186 10.02 -8.61 -31.11
C GLU A 186 10.77 -7.34 -31.52
N VAL A 187 11.48 -6.75 -30.57
CA VAL A 187 12.37 -5.61 -30.75
C VAL A 187 13.64 -5.80 -29.94
N SER A 188 14.72 -5.15 -30.36
CA SER A 188 15.99 -5.21 -29.64
C SER A 188 16.06 -4.24 -28.47
N LEU A 189 16.98 -4.49 -27.54
CA LEU A 189 17.25 -3.57 -26.42
C LEU A 189 17.62 -2.14 -26.88
N THR A 190 18.30 -2.00 -28.01
CA THR A 190 18.68 -0.68 -28.56
C THR A 190 17.50 0.12 -29.09
N GLU A 191 16.38 -0.52 -29.39
CA GLU A 191 15.17 0.15 -29.86
C GLU A 191 14.33 0.66 -28.70
N ILE A 192 14.43 0.05 -27.50
CA ILE A 192 13.68 0.44 -26.31
C ILE A 192 13.93 1.90 -25.93
N VAL A 193 15.20 2.36 -26.00
CA VAL A 193 15.57 3.74 -25.65
C VAL A 193 15.14 4.78 -26.69
N LYS A 194 14.73 4.33 -27.88
CA LYS A 194 14.37 5.22 -29.01
C LYS A 194 12.86 5.43 -29.16
N THR A 195 12.03 4.63 -28.48
CA THR A 195 10.58 4.77 -28.53
C THR A 195 10.07 5.67 -27.41
N ASP A 196 8.88 6.23 -27.62
CA ASP A 196 8.16 6.97 -26.57
C ASP A 196 7.62 6.00 -25.51
N TRP A 197 7.69 6.41 -24.24
CA TRP A 197 7.21 5.64 -23.12
C TRP A 197 6.11 6.36 -22.35
N VAL A 198 5.08 5.60 -21.98
CA VAL A 198 4.08 5.99 -20.99
C VAL A 198 4.35 5.20 -19.72
N MET A 199 4.64 5.90 -18.64
CA MET A 199 5.08 5.29 -17.40
C MET A 199 4.13 5.54 -16.23
N ARG A 200 4.27 4.74 -15.20
CA ARG A 200 3.64 4.94 -13.91
C ARG A 200 4.48 5.94 -13.08
N GLU A 201 3.81 6.53 -12.10
CA GLU A 201 4.41 7.42 -11.10
C GLU A 201 5.45 6.70 -10.23
N ALA A 202 6.34 7.49 -9.61
CA ALA A 202 7.25 7.00 -8.57
C ALA A 202 6.46 6.42 -7.37
N GLY A 203 6.94 5.30 -6.81
CA GLY A 203 6.23 4.57 -5.74
C GLY A 203 5.28 3.49 -6.26
N SER A 204 5.02 3.41 -7.57
CA SER A 204 4.32 2.30 -8.19
C SER A 204 5.20 1.06 -8.24
N GLY A 205 4.67 -0.10 -7.80
CA GLY A 205 5.36 -1.39 -7.92
C GLY A 205 5.65 -1.77 -9.39
N VAL A 206 4.74 -1.44 -10.31
CA VAL A 206 4.94 -1.66 -11.76
C VAL A 206 6.13 -0.86 -12.28
N GLN A 207 6.24 0.42 -11.86
CA GLN A 207 7.37 1.26 -12.24
C GLN A 207 8.69 0.71 -11.72
N GLN A 208 8.74 0.31 -10.44
CA GLN A 208 9.93 -0.33 -9.85
C GLN A 208 10.35 -1.60 -10.60
N MET A 209 9.38 -2.45 -10.97
CA MET A 209 9.65 -3.67 -11.72
C MET A 209 10.30 -3.38 -13.07
N LEU A 210 9.77 -2.39 -13.80
CA LEU A 210 10.32 -1.98 -15.09
C LEU A 210 11.73 -1.41 -14.94
N GLU A 211 11.96 -0.50 -14.00
CA GLU A 211 13.27 0.12 -13.76
C GLU A 211 14.35 -0.91 -13.39
N GLN A 212 14.01 -1.86 -12.52
CA GLN A 212 14.91 -2.94 -12.13
C GLN A 212 15.23 -3.87 -13.31
N ALA A 213 14.22 -4.16 -14.15
CA ALA A 213 14.43 -4.97 -15.35
C ALA A 213 15.36 -4.25 -16.34
N LEU A 214 15.12 -2.97 -16.63
CA LEU A 214 15.99 -2.16 -17.48
C LEU A 214 17.43 -2.13 -16.97
N GLN A 215 17.62 -1.89 -15.68
CA GLN A 215 18.96 -1.92 -15.05
C GLN A 215 19.64 -3.29 -15.19
N SER A 216 18.88 -4.39 -15.00
CA SER A 216 19.42 -5.73 -15.18
C SER A 216 19.80 -6.05 -16.63
N TRP A 217 19.20 -5.36 -17.59
CA TRP A 217 19.50 -5.45 -19.02
C TRP A 217 20.60 -4.46 -19.46
N GLY A 218 21.18 -3.72 -18.51
CA GLY A 218 22.25 -2.74 -18.78
C GLY A 218 21.74 -1.40 -19.35
N ILE A 219 20.43 -1.14 -19.24
CA ILE A 219 19.82 0.12 -19.68
C ILE A 219 19.59 1.01 -18.44
N ASN A 220 20.07 2.26 -18.54
CA ASN A 220 19.72 3.26 -17.54
C ASN A 220 18.26 3.73 -17.77
N PRO A 221 17.34 3.59 -16.79
CA PRO A 221 15.96 4.03 -16.95
C PRO A 221 15.78 5.50 -17.35
N HIS A 222 16.75 6.36 -17.00
CA HIS A 222 16.74 7.78 -17.39
C HIS A 222 17.05 8.03 -18.87
N GLU A 223 17.49 7.02 -19.61
CA GLU A 223 17.73 7.12 -21.06
C GLU A 223 16.44 6.94 -21.87
N LEU A 224 15.35 6.46 -21.24
CA LEU A 224 14.08 6.29 -21.92
C LEU A 224 13.44 7.64 -22.25
N ASN A 225 12.85 7.75 -23.44
CA ASN A 225 12.06 8.92 -23.80
C ASN A 225 10.67 8.86 -23.19
N VAL A 226 10.53 9.30 -21.94
CA VAL A 226 9.27 9.29 -21.19
C VAL A 226 8.41 10.49 -21.60
N THR A 227 7.30 10.25 -22.30
CA THR A 227 6.39 11.29 -22.77
C THR A 227 5.26 11.59 -21.80
N LEU A 228 4.83 10.57 -21.03
CA LEU A 228 3.76 10.71 -20.02
C LEU A 228 4.10 9.91 -18.77
N VAL A 229 3.77 10.50 -17.59
CA VAL A 229 3.78 9.82 -16.30
C VAL A 229 2.38 9.90 -15.71
N LEU A 230 1.78 8.75 -15.44
CA LEU A 230 0.39 8.64 -15.01
C LEU A 230 0.29 7.82 -13.70
N ASN A 231 -0.63 8.21 -12.82
CA ASN A 231 -0.83 7.58 -11.51
C ASN A 231 -1.87 6.44 -11.52
N SER A 232 -2.30 6.00 -12.69
CA SER A 232 -3.27 4.91 -12.85
C SER A 232 -2.84 3.98 -13.97
N SER A 233 -2.77 2.67 -13.67
CA SER A 233 -2.47 1.66 -14.69
C SER A 233 -3.56 1.59 -15.77
N GLU A 234 -4.82 1.88 -15.42
CA GLU A 234 -5.92 1.98 -16.39
C GLU A 234 -5.72 3.14 -17.37
N MET A 235 -5.27 4.31 -16.87
CA MET A 235 -4.94 5.43 -17.74
C MET A 235 -3.77 5.11 -18.67
N VAL A 236 -2.70 4.46 -18.15
CA VAL A 236 -1.58 4.01 -18.97
C VAL A 236 -2.07 3.09 -20.08
N LYS A 237 -2.89 2.07 -19.74
CA LYS A 237 -3.47 1.15 -20.72
C LYS A 237 -4.28 1.88 -21.79
N ALA A 238 -5.19 2.77 -21.41
CA ALA A 238 -6.03 3.51 -22.34
C ALA A 238 -5.23 4.43 -23.27
N VAL A 239 -4.21 5.10 -22.75
CA VAL A 239 -3.34 5.99 -23.55
C VAL A 239 -2.51 5.19 -24.55
N VAL A 240 -1.95 4.04 -24.16
CA VAL A 240 -1.20 3.16 -25.08
C VAL A 240 -2.13 2.54 -26.12
N GLU A 241 -3.33 2.12 -25.73
CA GLU A 241 -4.34 1.60 -26.66
C GLU A 241 -4.76 2.65 -27.71
N SER A 242 -4.79 3.92 -27.33
CA SER A 242 -5.03 5.04 -28.27
C SER A 242 -3.85 5.35 -29.20
N GLY A 243 -2.71 4.67 -29.04
CA GLY A 243 -1.56 4.73 -29.93
C GLY A 243 -0.39 5.57 -29.42
N THR A 244 -0.41 6.02 -28.18
CA THR A 244 0.69 6.81 -27.61
C THR A 244 1.72 5.91 -26.97
N GLY A 245 2.91 5.77 -27.59
CA GLY A 245 4.09 5.13 -27.02
C GLY A 245 3.93 3.65 -26.64
N ALA A 246 4.91 3.15 -25.92
CA ALA A 246 4.93 1.81 -25.31
C ALA A 246 4.80 1.92 -23.80
N ALA A 247 4.30 0.86 -23.16
CA ALA A 247 4.28 0.77 -21.69
C ALA A 247 4.54 -0.65 -21.22
N ALA A 248 5.03 -0.76 -19.99
CA ALA A 248 5.06 -2.01 -19.24
C ALA A 248 3.75 -2.14 -18.44
N ILE A 249 2.94 -3.13 -18.77
CA ILE A 249 1.63 -3.34 -18.15
C ILE A 249 1.52 -4.78 -17.64
N PRO A 250 0.96 -5.03 -16.46
CA PRO A 250 0.68 -6.38 -15.97
C PRO A 250 -0.16 -7.20 -16.94
N GLU A 251 0.26 -8.42 -17.18
CA GLU A 251 -0.42 -9.34 -18.11
C GLU A 251 -1.90 -9.51 -17.79
N LEU A 252 -2.25 -9.56 -16.50
CA LEU A 252 -3.64 -9.70 -16.04
C LEU A 252 -4.54 -8.55 -16.52
N MET A 253 -3.99 -7.36 -16.71
CA MET A 253 -4.74 -6.17 -17.10
C MET A 253 -5.07 -6.11 -18.58
N VAL A 254 -4.27 -6.76 -19.42
CA VAL A 254 -4.33 -6.61 -20.89
C VAL A 254 -4.80 -7.87 -21.61
N LYS A 255 -5.20 -8.92 -20.87
CA LYS A 255 -5.67 -10.19 -21.48
C LYS A 255 -6.76 -9.99 -22.51
N LYS A 256 -7.74 -9.15 -22.21
CA LYS A 256 -8.87 -8.86 -23.09
C LYS A 256 -8.44 -8.08 -24.34
N GLU A 257 -7.63 -7.06 -24.16
CA GLU A 257 -7.11 -6.19 -25.22
C GLU A 257 -6.19 -6.98 -26.17
N LEU A 258 -5.38 -7.89 -25.64
CA LEU A 258 -4.56 -8.80 -26.44
C LEU A 258 -5.42 -9.77 -27.27
N GLN A 259 -6.51 -10.32 -26.70
CA GLN A 259 -7.45 -11.17 -27.42
C GLN A 259 -8.20 -10.41 -28.51
N LEU A 260 -8.56 -9.17 -28.26
CA LEU A 260 -9.24 -8.29 -29.23
C LEU A 260 -8.27 -7.65 -30.22
N SER A 261 -6.96 -7.84 -30.06
CA SER A 261 -5.91 -7.23 -30.87
C SER A 261 -5.97 -5.69 -30.90
N THR A 262 -6.44 -5.05 -29.82
CA THR A 262 -6.36 -3.61 -29.64
C THR A 262 -5.02 -3.20 -29.03
N LEU A 263 -4.39 -4.13 -28.27
CA LEU A 263 -3.01 -4.04 -27.81
C LEU A 263 -2.21 -5.25 -28.36
N ARG A 264 -0.91 -5.07 -28.49
CA ARG A 264 0.03 -6.13 -28.81
C ARG A 264 1.18 -6.18 -27.82
N SER A 265 1.53 -7.36 -27.33
CA SER A 265 2.72 -7.57 -26.53
C SER A 265 3.95 -7.76 -27.41
N ILE A 266 5.03 -7.08 -27.04
CA ILE A 266 6.31 -7.10 -27.77
C ILE A 266 7.35 -7.82 -26.92
N LYS A 267 8.03 -8.80 -27.50
CA LYS A 267 9.17 -9.46 -26.84
C LYS A 267 10.42 -8.60 -26.99
N ILE A 268 11.18 -8.50 -25.91
CA ILE A 268 12.48 -7.85 -25.93
C ILE A 268 13.54 -8.92 -26.12
N ILE A 269 14.40 -8.74 -27.12
CA ILE A 269 15.49 -9.66 -27.43
C ILE A 269 16.84 -8.94 -27.35
N ASP A 270 17.90 -9.71 -27.08
CA ASP A 270 19.26 -9.18 -27.17
C ASP A 270 19.60 -8.82 -28.62
N SER A 271 20.38 -7.76 -28.77
CA SER A 271 20.83 -7.28 -30.09
C SER A 271 21.89 -8.18 -30.75
N GLN A 272 22.40 -9.18 -30.02
CA GLN A 272 23.37 -10.12 -30.58
C GLN A 272 22.68 -11.28 -31.31
N PRO A 273 23.02 -11.53 -32.59
CA PRO A 273 22.36 -12.55 -33.42
C PRO A 273 22.48 -13.99 -32.92
N SER A 274 23.34 -14.26 -31.92
CA SER A 274 23.59 -15.60 -31.36
C SER A 274 22.89 -15.84 -30.03
N SER A 275 22.21 -14.85 -29.43
CA SER A 275 21.52 -15.01 -28.16
C SER A 275 20.01 -15.17 -28.40
N ASN A 276 19.46 -16.37 -28.10
CA ASN A 276 18.02 -16.57 -28.00
C ASN A 276 17.46 -16.07 -26.66
N VAL A 277 18.06 -15.00 -26.06
CA VAL A 277 17.65 -14.48 -24.78
C VAL A 277 16.43 -13.59 -24.97
N CYS A 278 15.29 -14.02 -24.43
CA CYS A 278 14.10 -13.22 -24.30
C CYS A 278 14.05 -12.61 -22.89
N PHE A 279 13.94 -11.31 -22.79
CA PHE A 279 13.87 -10.62 -21.51
C PHE A 279 12.43 -10.63 -20.97
N GLU A 280 12.26 -11.19 -19.80
CA GLU A 280 10.96 -11.24 -19.11
C GLU A 280 11.02 -10.48 -17.80
N ILE A 281 9.91 -9.84 -17.44
CA ILE A 281 9.74 -9.13 -16.17
C ILE A 281 8.73 -9.89 -15.33
N ILE A 282 9.20 -10.63 -14.33
CA ILE A 282 8.35 -11.37 -13.40
C ILE A 282 8.75 -10.99 -11.98
N LYS A 283 7.78 -10.65 -11.15
CA LYS A 283 7.99 -10.33 -9.73
C LYS A 283 6.95 -11.03 -8.86
N PRO A 284 7.29 -11.32 -7.59
CA PRO A 284 6.34 -11.87 -6.65
C PRO A 284 5.23 -10.88 -6.31
N VAL A 285 4.05 -11.42 -6.06
CA VAL A 285 2.99 -10.73 -5.32
C VAL A 285 3.25 -10.98 -3.85
N LEU A 286 3.43 -9.91 -3.10
CA LEU A 286 3.77 -9.96 -1.69
C LEU A 286 2.53 -9.67 -0.84
N LYS A 287 2.28 -10.54 0.12
CA LYS A 287 1.41 -10.28 1.26
C LYS A 287 2.26 -9.69 2.37
N LEU A 288 1.84 -8.56 2.91
CA LEU A 288 2.50 -7.80 3.95
C LEU A 288 1.65 -7.78 5.20
N LYS A 289 2.31 -7.95 6.35
CA LYS A 289 1.70 -7.75 7.67
C LYS A 289 2.68 -7.06 8.60
N HIS A 290 2.16 -6.37 9.59
CA HIS A 290 3.01 -5.78 10.62
C HIS A 290 3.59 -6.88 11.52
N ARG A 291 4.91 -6.95 11.67
CA ARG A 291 5.63 -8.04 12.35
C ARG A 291 5.24 -8.22 13.82
N GLN A 292 4.99 -7.14 14.52
CA GLN A 292 4.69 -7.14 15.95
C GLN A 292 3.19 -6.98 16.27
N ARG A 293 2.34 -6.82 15.25
CA ARG A 293 0.91 -6.63 15.46
C ARG A 293 0.21 -7.98 15.60
N PHE A 294 -0.70 -8.09 16.58
CA PHE A 294 -1.52 -9.29 16.74
C PHE A 294 -2.38 -9.53 15.49
N GLN A 295 -2.37 -10.75 14.98
CA GLN A 295 -3.23 -11.15 13.87
C GLN A 295 -4.53 -11.74 14.40
N THR A 296 -5.64 -11.21 13.92
CA THR A 296 -6.97 -11.70 14.27
C THR A 296 -7.29 -13.02 13.57
N GLY A 297 -8.30 -13.73 14.04
CA GLY A 297 -8.80 -14.94 13.38
C GLY A 297 -9.26 -14.67 11.94
N ILE A 298 -9.87 -13.51 11.70
CA ILE A 298 -10.33 -13.04 10.38
C ILE A 298 -9.15 -12.87 9.42
N THR A 299 -8.08 -12.23 9.87
CA THR A 299 -6.86 -12.04 9.07
C THR A 299 -6.29 -13.39 8.64
N LYS A 300 -6.16 -14.34 9.59
CA LYS A 300 -5.68 -15.70 9.29
C LYS A 300 -6.59 -16.47 8.33
N ALA A 301 -7.92 -16.34 8.50
CA ALA A 301 -8.89 -16.97 7.60
C ALA A 301 -8.77 -16.42 6.17
N PHE A 302 -8.53 -15.12 6.00
CA PHE A 302 -8.30 -14.54 4.69
C PHE A 302 -6.95 -14.97 4.09
N GLU A 303 -5.90 -15.06 4.90
CA GLU A 303 -4.59 -15.56 4.45
C GLU A 303 -4.67 -16.96 3.82
N GLN A 304 -5.51 -17.85 4.36
CA GLN A 304 -5.74 -19.20 3.80
C GLN A 304 -6.38 -19.18 2.41
N ILE A 305 -7.09 -18.11 2.04
CA ILE A 305 -7.70 -17.96 0.71
C ILE A 305 -6.71 -17.37 -0.30
N LEU A 306 -5.67 -16.70 0.18
CA LEU A 306 -4.63 -16.13 -0.69
C LEU A 306 -3.67 -17.19 -1.24
N THR A 307 -3.44 -18.26 -0.47
CA THR A 307 -2.63 -19.41 -0.86
C THR A 307 -3.45 -20.42 -1.67
#